data_7e9e65d31b1e9d0a93d84665629e5a5d
#
_entry.id   7e9e65d31b1e9d0a93d84665629e5a5d
#
_cell.length_a   1.000
_cell.length_b   1.000
_cell.length_c   1.000
_cell.angle_alpha   90.00
_cell.angle_beta   90.00
_cell.angle_gamma   90.00
#
_symmetry.space_group_name_H-M   'P 1'
#
loop_
_entity.id
_entity.type
_entity.pdbx_description
1 polymer ?
#
loop_
_entity_poly.entity_id
_entity_poly.type
_entity_poly.pdbx_seq_one_letter_code
_entity_poly.pdbx_strand_id
1 'polypeptide(L)'
;ACIEVPPFTDTNMETLEKTVNGGTLTMKATGIVRRIDDLGRVVIPKEIRRTLRIRESDPLEIFTDREGEIILKKYSPIGEMSTFAKQYAESLAQVSGHVAMIADRDQIIAAAGGMKNSVGKYVSRELESKVNNRESVVSIKGERDFIPVTQDNSEEFRQEAISPIISEGDVIGAVILLNNAEKGKMGEVEQKLILSAAGFLGRQMEQ
;
A
#
# COMPACT_ATOMS: atom_id res chain seq x y z
N ALA A 1 -19.43 19.92 -33.26
CA ALA A 1 -20.25 20.03 -32.05
C ALA A 1 -19.54 19.26 -30.96
N CYS A 2 -18.97 20.00 -30.01
CA CYS A 2 -18.38 19.42 -28.79
C CYS A 2 -19.54 18.98 -27.90
N ILE A 3 -19.61 17.70 -27.57
CA ILE A 3 -20.51 17.20 -26.54
C ILE A 3 -19.81 17.44 -25.20
N GLU A 4 -20.30 18.41 -24.44
CA GLU A 4 -19.92 18.58 -23.04
C GLU A 4 -20.39 17.37 -22.25
N VAL A 5 -19.43 16.66 -21.65
CA VAL A 5 -19.69 15.57 -20.70
C VAL A 5 -19.95 16.22 -19.35
N PRO A 6 -21.13 16.03 -18.73
CA PRO A 6 -21.41 16.59 -17.42
C PRO A 6 -20.45 16.06 -16.34
N PRO A 7 -20.21 16.82 -15.25
CA PRO A 7 -19.36 16.40 -14.17
C PRO A 7 -19.93 15.15 -13.50
N PHE A 8 -19.03 14.23 -13.17
CA PHE A 8 -19.28 12.96 -12.52
C PHE A 8 -20.00 13.18 -11.17
N THR A 9 -21.29 12.92 -11.10
CA THR A 9 -22.05 12.88 -9.84
C THR A 9 -22.33 11.42 -9.49
N ASP A 10 -22.06 11.06 -8.24
CA ASP A 10 -22.10 9.69 -7.67
C ASP A 10 -23.46 8.95 -7.75
N THR A 11 -24.45 9.47 -8.44
CA THR A 11 -25.85 9.08 -8.26
C THR A 11 -26.40 8.04 -9.25
N ASN A 12 -25.64 7.61 -10.28
CA ASN A 12 -26.12 6.66 -11.28
C ASN A 12 -25.06 5.61 -11.69
N MET A 13 -24.52 4.88 -10.71
CA MET A 13 -23.65 3.74 -11.00
C MET A 13 -24.41 2.43 -10.77
N GLU A 14 -24.74 1.72 -11.83
CA GLU A 14 -25.20 0.34 -11.73
C GLU A 14 -24.10 -0.51 -11.06
N THR A 15 -24.42 -1.06 -9.91
CA THR A 15 -23.55 -1.97 -9.18
C THR A 15 -23.88 -3.39 -9.63
N LEU A 16 -22.93 -4.05 -10.26
CA LEU A 16 -23.05 -5.47 -10.62
C LEU A 16 -22.41 -6.30 -9.51
N GLU A 17 -23.16 -7.18 -8.90
CA GLU A 17 -22.65 -8.16 -7.93
C GLU A 17 -22.27 -9.44 -8.67
N LYS A 18 -21.02 -9.84 -8.54
CA LYS A 18 -20.51 -11.09 -9.11
C LYS A 18 -19.89 -11.95 -8.02
N THR A 19 -20.28 -13.21 -7.93
CA THR A 19 -19.69 -14.16 -6.99
C THR A 19 -18.50 -14.86 -7.65
N VAL A 20 -17.30 -14.61 -7.15
CA VAL A 20 -16.06 -15.25 -7.60
C VAL A 20 -15.42 -15.95 -6.40
N ASN A 21 -15.13 -17.26 -6.53
CA ASN A 21 -14.46 -18.08 -5.49
C ASN A 21 -15.08 -17.99 -4.08
N GLY A 22 -16.42 -17.91 -3.98
CA GLY A 22 -17.14 -17.88 -2.70
C GLY A 22 -17.19 -16.49 -2.03
N GLY A 23 -16.67 -15.44 -2.69
CA GLY A 23 -16.80 -14.04 -2.28
C GLY A 23 -17.64 -13.24 -3.28
N THR A 24 -18.44 -12.30 -2.80
CA THR A 24 -19.19 -11.36 -3.66
C THR A 24 -18.29 -10.22 -4.09
N LEU A 25 -17.97 -10.14 -5.38
CA LEU A 25 -17.25 -9.02 -5.97
C LEU A 25 -18.28 -7.98 -6.42
N THR A 26 -18.23 -6.81 -5.82
CA THR A 26 -19.06 -5.68 -6.22
C THR A 26 -18.34 -4.90 -7.31
N MET A 27 -18.79 -5.01 -8.54
CA MET A 27 -18.24 -4.27 -9.68
C MET A 27 -19.04 -3.01 -9.92
N LYS A 28 -18.37 -1.89 -10.11
CA LYS A 28 -19.00 -0.62 -10.50
C LYS A 28 -18.75 -0.35 -11.97
N ALA A 29 -19.81 -0.27 -12.75
CA ALA A 29 -19.71 0.16 -14.13
C ALA A 29 -19.28 1.64 -14.18
N THR A 30 -18.21 1.94 -14.91
CA THR A 30 -17.71 3.32 -15.05
C THR A 30 -18.35 4.06 -16.21
N GLY A 31 -19.11 3.37 -17.09
CA GLY A 31 -19.67 3.92 -18.33
C GLY A 31 -18.63 4.35 -19.37
N ILE A 32 -17.35 4.16 -19.09
CA ILE A 32 -16.27 4.61 -19.96
C ILE A 32 -15.93 3.50 -20.96
N VAL A 33 -16.07 3.81 -22.26
CA VAL A 33 -15.66 2.91 -23.35
C VAL A 33 -14.33 3.39 -23.93
N ARG A 34 -13.39 2.48 -24.14
CA ARG A 34 -12.10 2.74 -24.78
C ARG A 34 -11.88 1.74 -25.92
N ARG A 35 -11.17 2.17 -26.95
CA ARG A 35 -10.77 1.31 -28.06
C ARG A 35 -9.33 0.84 -27.85
N ILE A 36 -9.07 -0.38 -28.26
CA ILE A 36 -7.70 -0.92 -28.37
C ILE A 36 -7.06 -0.25 -29.58
N ASP A 37 -5.83 0.25 -29.45
CA ASP A 37 -5.08 0.82 -30.55
C ASP A 37 -4.41 -0.28 -31.42
N ASP A 38 -3.73 0.14 -32.48
CA ASP A 38 -3.03 -0.74 -33.42
C ASP A 38 -1.83 -1.51 -32.81
N LEU A 39 -1.37 -1.09 -31.63
CA LEU A 39 -0.35 -1.76 -30.84
C LEU A 39 -0.94 -2.64 -29.73
N GLY A 40 -2.26 -2.83 -29.69
CA GLY A 40 -2.92 -3.66 -28.68
C GLY A 40 -3.03 -3.01 -27.30
N ARG A 41 -2.91 -1.68 -27.19
CA ARG A 41 -2.95 -0.95 -25.90
C ARG A 41 -4.33 -0.36 -25.65
N VAL A 42 -4.71 -0.36 -24.37
CA VAL A 42 -5.89 0.36 -23.86
C VAL A 42 -5.45 1.45 -22.91
N VAL A 43 -5.89 2.68 -23.16
CA VAL A 43 -5.57 3.80 -22.24
C VAL A 43 -6.54 3.78 -21.05
N ILE A 44 -6.00 3.60 -19.84
CA ILE A 44 -6.74 3.73 -18.59
C ILE A 44 -6.94 5.24 -18.31
N PRO A 45 -8.20 5.73 -18.25
CA PRO A 45 -8.48 7.14 -18.01
C PRO A 45 -7.87 7.66 -16.70
N LYS A 46 -7.49 8.94 -16.69
CA LYS A 46 -6.86 9.59 -15.54
C LYS A 46 -7.75 9.51 -14.29
N GLU A 47 -9.05 9.61 -14.46
CA GLU A 47 -10.05 9.53 -13.38
C GLU A 47 -10.01 8.16 -12.70
N ILE A 48 -10.00 7.07 -13.50
CA ILE A 48 -9.89 5.69 -12.99
C ILE A 48 -8.54 5.50 -12.30
N ARG A 49 -7.44 5.92 -12.95
CA ARG A 49 -6.10 5.82 -12.35
C ARG A 49 -6.03 6.55 -11.00
N ARG A 50 -6.63 7.74 -10.90
CA ARG A 50 -6.67 8.51 -9.65
C ARG A 50 -7.49 7.80 -8.57
N THR A 51 -8.68 7.28 -8.92
CA THR A 51 -9.55 6.57 -7.97
C THR A 51 -8.91 5.30 -7.44
N LEU A 52 -8.25 4.53 -8.32
CA LEU A 52 -7.58 3.27 -7.98
C LEU A 52 -6.12 3.46 -7.58
N ARG A 53 -5.63 4.71 -7.50
CA ARG A 53 -4.24 5.06 -7.18
C ARG A 53 -3.22 4.36 -8.09
N ILE A 54 -3.56 4.19 -9.35
CA ILE A 54 -2.65 3.65 -10.36
C ILE A 54 -1.73 4.78 -10.83
N ARG A 55 -0.44 4.63 -10.61
CA ARG A 55 0.60 5.55 -11.06
C ARG A 55 1.18 5.11 -12.40
N GLU A 56 1.91 6.00 -13.02
CA GLU A 56 2.75 5.65 -14.15
C GLU A 56 3.81 4.62 -13.70
N SER A 57 4.06 3.62 -14.53
CA SER A 57 4.96 2.49 -14.25
C SER A 57 4.51 1.53 -13.14
N ASP A 58 3.31 1.69 -12.55
CA ASP A 58 2.80 0.66 -11.64
C ASP A 58 2.54 -0.65 -12.41
N PRO A 59 3.02 -1.80 -11.90
CA PRO A 59 2.73 -3.08 -12.51
C PRO A 59 1.26 -3.45 -12.29
N LEU A 60 0.59 -3.91 -13.36
CA LEU A 60 -0.77 -4.41 -13.31
C LEU A 60 -0.78 -5.87 -13.76
N GLU A 61 -1.37 -6.70 -12.93
CA GLU A 61 -1.65 -8.09 -13.27
C GLU A 61 -2.96 -8.16 -14.06
N ILE A 62 -2.96 -8.97 -15.12
CA ILE A 62 -4.10 -9.12 -16.03
C ILE A 62 -4.73 -10.48 -15.78
N PHE A 63 -5.98 -10.48 -15.38
CA PHE A 63 -6.81 -11.66 -15.25
C PHE A 63 -7.85 -11.69 -16.37
N THR A 64 -8.22 -12.88 -16.79
CA THR A 64 -9.35 -13.11 -17.68
C THR A 64 -10.32 -14.09 -17.03
N ASP A 65 -11.60 -13.88 -17.23
CA ASP A 65 -12.62 -14.81 -16.80
C ASP A 65 -13.25 -15.57 -17.98
N ARG A 66 -14.16 -16.50 -17.66
CA ARG A 66 -14.87 -17.31 -18.66
C ARG A 66 -15.93 -16.55 -19.43
N GLU A 67 -16.33 -15.37 -18.98
CA GLU A 67 -17.33 -14.51 -19.59
C GLU A 67 -16.71 -13.51 -20.56
N GLY A 68 -15.36 -13.54 -20.70
CA GLY A 68 -14.60 -12.68 -21.61
C GLY A 68 -14.23 -11.32 -21.00
N GLU A 69 -14.29 -11.20 -19.70
CA GLU A 69 -13.83 -9.99 -19.01
C GLU A 69 -12.30 -9.97 -18.85
N ILE A 70 -11.73 -8.78 -18.93
CA ILE A 70 -10.33 -8.52 -18.61
C ILE A 70 -10.31 -7.67 -17.35
N ILE A 71 -9.72 -8.21 -16.29
CA ILE A 71 -9.61 -7.56 -14.98
C ILE A 71 -8.16 -7.16 -14.77
N LEU A 72 -7.92 -5.88 -14.54
CA LEU A 72 -6.63 -5.33 -14.19
C LEU A 72 -6.56 -5.10 -12.69
N LYS A 73 -5.59 -5.74 -12.01
CA LYS A 73 -5.34 -5.60 -10.58
C LYS A 73 -3.95 -5.02 -10.37
N LYS A 74 -3.79 -4.08 -9.44
CA LYS A 74 -2.45 -3.65 -9.03
C LYS A 74 -1.68 -4.83 -8.48
N TYR A 75 -0.49 -5.05 -9.00
CA TYR A 75 0.40 -6.06 -8.49
C TYR A 75 1.18 -5.52 -7.29
N SER A 76 1.13 -6.23 -6.18
CA SER A 76 1.87 -5.94 -4.96
C SER A 76 2.66 -7.18 -4.54
N PRO A 77 3.97 -7.24 -4.77
CA PRO A 77 4.78 -8.40 -4.37
C PRO A 77 4.62 -8.75 -2.88
N ILE A 78 4.65 -7.73 -2.01
CA ILE A 78 4.45 -7.92 -0.57
C ILE A 78 3.02 -8.37 -0.25
N GLY A 79 2.03 -7.88 -1.00
CA GLY A 79 0.63 -8.29 -0.86
C GLY A 79 0.40 -9.78 -1.14
N GLU A 80 1.10 -10.34 -2.13
CA GLU A 80 1.07 -11.77 -2.44
C GLU A 80 1.61 -12.63 -1.27
N MET A 81 2.55 -12.09 -0.49
CA MET A 81 3.13 -12.75 0.67
C MET A 81 2.52 -12.26 2.00
N SER A 82 1.25 -11.89 2.02
CA SER A 82 0.58 -11.30 3.18
C SER A 82 0.68 -12.17 4.46
N THR A 83 0.60 -13.49 4.33
CA THR A 83 0.76 -14.43 5.45
C THR A 83 2.18 -14.35 6.03
N PHE A 84 3.19 -14.31 5.17
CA PHE A 84 4.58 -14.19 5.59
C PHE A 84 4.85 -12.81 6.20
N ALA A 85 4.37 -11.75 5.57
CA ALA A 85 4.48 -10.39 6.10
C ALA A 85 3.86 -10.27 7.51
N LYS A 86 2.71 -10.94 7.73
CA LYS A 86 2.06 -10.99 9.04
C LYS A 86 2.95 -11.68 10.09
N GLN A 87 3.46 -12.88 9.79
CA GLN A 87 4.34 -13.63 10.70
C GLN A 87 5.61 -12.83 11.02
N TYR A 88 6.15 -12.15 10.01
CA TYR A 88 7.34 -11.33 10.18
C TYR A 88 7.07 -10.09 11.04
N ALA A 89 5.94 -9.41 10.83
CA ALA A 89 5.51 -8.28 11.68
C ALA A 89 5.29 -8.73 13.14
N GLU A 90 4.69 -9.92 13.36
CA GLU A 90 4.50 -10.48 14.71
C GLU A 90 5.85 -10.75 15.39
N SER A 91 6.81 -11.35 14.68
CA SER A 91 8.16 -11.57 15.20
C SER A 91 8.88 -10.26 15.52
N LEU A 92 8.80 -9.29 14.61
CA LEU A 92 9.41 -7.97 14.78
C LEU A 92 8.83 -7.22 16.00
N ALA A 93 7.50 -7.26 16.16
CA ALA A 93 6.84 -6.66 17.33
C ALA A 93 7.23 -7.34 18.63
N GLN A 94 7.34 -8.66 18.64
CA GLN A 94 7.73 -9.42 19.82
C GLN A 94 9.18 -9.11 20.26
N VAL A 95 10.10 -9.01 19.30
CA VAL A 95 11.52 -8.75 19.60
C VAL A 95 11.77 -7.30 20.00
N SER A 96 11.11 -6.36 19.30
CA SER A 96 11.31 -4.92 19.56
C SER A 96 10.50 -4.38 20.74
N GLY A 97 9.39 -5.05 21.09
CA GLY A 97 8.42 -4.51 22.05
C GLY A 97 7.59 -3.34 21.52
N HIS A 98 7.65 -3.07 20.22
CA HIS A 98 6.98 -1.97 19.53
C HIS A 98 5.83 -2.47 18.65
N VAL A 99 4.96 -1.57 18.22
CA VAL A 99 4.05 -1.86 17.12
C VAL A 99 4.89 -2.02 15.85
N ALA A 100 4.69 -3.12 15.12
CA ALA A 100 5.36 -3.37 13.85
C ALA A 100 4.33 -3.44 12.73
N MET A 101 4.58 -2.71 11.64
CA MET A 101 3.75 -2.72 10.45
C MET A 101 4.61 -2.95 9.21
N ILE A 102 4.02 -3.64 8.24
CA ILE A 102 4.57 -3.79 6.89
C ILE A 102 3.53 -3.23 5.93
N ALA A 103 3.95 -2.31 5.10
CA ALA A 103 3.12 -1.68 4.08
C ALA A 103 3.65 -2.02 2.69
N ASP A 104 2.76 -2.12 1.73
CA ASP A 104 3.12 -1.93 0.32
C ASP A 104 3.14 -0.43 -0.01
N ARG A 105 3.14 -0.08 -1.30
CA ARG A 105 3.17 1.33 -1.74
C ARG A 105 1.87 2.10 -1.45
N ASP A 106 0.78 1.42 -1.09
CA ASP A 106 -0.53 2.03 -0.97
C ASP A 106 -1.21 1.79 0.37
N GLN A 107 -0.99 0.63 1.01
CA GLN A 107 -1.73 0.22 2.20
C GLN A 107 -0.88 -0.62 3.16
N ILE A 108 -1.34 -0.71 4.41
CA ILE A 108 -0.77 -1.58 5.42
C ILE A 108 -1.18 -3.03 5.11
N ILE A 109 -0.20 -3.90 4.85
CA ILE A 109 -0.41 -5.33 4.54
C ILE A 109 -0.41 -6.18 5.81
N ALA A 110 0.42 -5.83 6.79
CA ALA A 110 0.50 -6.52 8.05
C ALA A 110 0.74 -5.56 9.21
N ALA A 111 0.16 -5.86 10.37
CA ALA A 111 0.36 -5.09 11.60
C ALA A 111 0.32 -6.01 12.82
N ALA A 112 1.21 -5.77 13.78
CA ALA A 112 1.33 -6.49 15.04
C ALA A 112 1.62 -5.52 16.20
N GLY A 113 1.55 -6.01 17.46
CA GLY A 113 1.76 -5.15 18.61
C GLY A 113 0.53 -4.33 19.03
N GLY A 114 -0.69 -4.84 18.74
CA GLY A 114 -1.95 -4.20 19.15
C GLY A 114 -2.69 -3.45 18.05
N MET A 115 -2.11 -3.32 16.85
CA MET A 115 -2.64 -2.47 15.77
C MET A 115 -3.18 -3.25 14.56
N LYS A 116 -3.76 -4.44 14.77
CA LYS A 116 -4.31 -5.29 13.70
C LYS A 116 -5.38 -4.58 12.84
N ASN A 117 -6.09 -3.61 13.41
CA ASN A 117 -7.11 -2.83 12.69
C ASN A 117 -6.54 -1.87 11.65
N SER A 118 -5.21 -1.69 11.61
CA SER A 118 -4.54 -0.87 10.62
C SER A 118 -4.35 -1.60 9.28
N VAL A 119 -4.49 -2.92 9.22
CA VAL A 119 -4.38 -3.68 7.98
C VAL A 119 -5.47 -3.24 7.00
N GLY A 120 -5.07 -2.96 5.77
CA GLY A 120 -5.94 -2.43 4.71
C GLY A 120 -6.12 -0.91 4.72
N LYS A 121 -5.66 -0.20 5.77
CA LYS A 121 -5.65 1.26 5.76
C LYS A 121 -4.63 1.78 4.76
N TYR A 122 -4.99 2.86 4.07
CA TYR A 122 -4.08 3.52 3.14
C TYR A 122 -2.97 4.28 3.85
N VAL A 123 -1.77 4.16 3.34
CA VAL A 123 -0.62 4.95 3.81
C VAL A 123 -0.83 6.44 3.55
N SER A 124 -0.22 7.28 4.40
CA SER A 124 -0.24 8.73 4.22
C SER A 124 0.57 9.14 2.99
N ARG A 125 0.35 10.37 2.51
CA ARG A 125 1.14 10.94 1.41
C ARG A 125 2.59 11.22 1.83
N GLU A 126 2.78 11.56 3.09
CA GLU A 126 4.06 11.81 3.69
C GLU A 126 4.89 10.54 3.74
N LEU A 127 4.31 9.44 4.21
CA LEU A 127 4.96 8.12 4.20
C LEU A 127 5.26 7.67 2.76
N GLU A 128 4.31 7.80 1.85
CA GLU A 128 4.50 7.50 0.43
C GLU A 128 5.69 8.28 -0.16
N SER A 129 5.79 9.57 0.14
CA SER A 129 6.88 10.42 -0.35
C SER A 129 8.23 9.97 0.18
N LYS A 130 8.35 9.75 1.50
CA LYS A 130 9.59 9.28 2.15
C LYS A 130 10.05 7.93 1.58
N VAL A 131 9.12 7.00 1.46
CA VAL A 131 9.38 5.65 0.95
C VAL A 131 9.84 5.70 -0.51
N ASN A 132 9.19 6.49 -1.36
CA ASN A 132 9.59 6.67 -2.77
C ASN A 132 10.96 7.34 -2.91
N ASN A 133 11.32 8.24 -1.99
CA ASN A 133 12.65 8.87 -1.93
C ASN A 133 13.73 7.96 -1.33
N ARG A 134 13.36 6.73 -0.92
CA ARG A 134 14.26 5.76 -0.28
C ARG A 134 14.86 6.26 1.03
N GLU A 135 14.12 7.10 1.75
CA GLU A 135 14.53 7.67 3.01
C GLU A 135 14.17 6.74 4.18
N SER A 136 15.17 6.38 5.00
CA SER A 136 14.94 5.74 6.30
C SER A 136 14.92 6.82 7.38
N VAL A 137 13.97 6.71 8.30
CA VAL A 137 13.72 7.72 9.32
C VAL A 137 13.63 7.05 10.70
N VAL A 138 14.22 7.68 11.71
CA VAL A 138 13.92 7.43 13.13
C VAL A 138 13.64 8.79 13.75
N SER A 139 12.41 9.01 14.20
CA SER A 139 11.96 10.34 14.63
C SER A 139 10.99 10.29 15.81
N ILE A 140 10.84 11.44 16.46
CA ILE A 140 9.99 11.63 17.63
C ILE A 140 8.96 12.71 17.29
N LYS A 141 7.76 12.56 17.82
CA LYS A 141 6.66 13.52 17.63
C LYS A 141 7.12 14.94 17.98
N GLY A 142 6.93 15.84 17.02
CA GLY A 142 7.41 17.21 17.09
C GLY A 142 8.69 17.49 16.30
N GLU A 143 9.41 16.48 15.86
CA GLU A 143 10.51 16.62 14.92
C GLU A 143 9.95 16.77 13.48
N ARG A 144 10.74 17.40 12.62
CA ARG A 144 10.35 17.67 11.22
C ARG A 144 10.09 16.40 10.43
N ASP A 145 10.81 15.33 10.76
CA ASP A 145 10.77 14.06 10.03
C ASP A 145 9.73 13.10 10.57
N PHE A 146 9.04 13.44 11.67
CA PHE A 146 7.93 12.66 12.19
C PHE A 146 6.69 12.86 11.31
N ILE A 147 6.16 11.76 10.76
CA ILE A 147 5.09 11.77 9.77
C ILE A 147 3.92 10.86 10.17
N PRO A 148 2.69 11.18 9.74
CA PRO A 148 1.58 10.24 9.88
C PRO A 148 1.83 8.99 9.04
N VAL A 149 1.54 7.80 9.57
CA VAL A 149 1.70 6.53 8.84
C VAL A 149 0.48 6.26 7.96
N THR A 150 -0.71 6.48 8.47
CA THR A 150 -1.97 6.25 7.74
C THR A 150 -2.68 7.57 7.43
N GLN A 151 -3.54 7.56 6.41
CA GLN A 151 -4.27 8.77 5.99
C GLN A 151 -5.28 9.27 7.03
N ASP A 152 -5.91 8.35 7.77
CA ASP A 152 -6.87 8.71 8.80
C ASP A 152 -6.21 9.29 10.06
N ASN A 153 -4.87 9.13 10.17
CA ASN A 153 -4.06 9.60 11.30
C ASN A 153 -4.76 9.39 12.67
N SER A 154 -5.53 8.30 12.77
CA SER A 154 -6.38 8.01 13.94
C SER A 154 -5.58 7.56 15.15
N GLU A 155 -4.25 7.41 14.98
CA GLU A 155 -3.37 6.78 15.96
C GLU A 155 -2.36 7.79 16.48
N GLU A 156 -2.31 7.96 17.79
CA GLU A 156 -1.35 8.85 18.42
C GLU A 156 -0.07 8.10 18.83
N PHE A 157 0.88 8.00 17.91
CA PHE A 157 2.23 7.56 18.24
C PHE A 157 3.14 8.74 18.57
N ARG A 158 4.17 8.46 19.35
CA ARG A 158 5.16 9.47 19.76
C ARG A 158 6.53 9.26 19.13
N GLN A 159 6.79 8.06 18.66
CA GLN A 159 8.07 7.69 18.05
C GLN A 159 7.83 6.73 16.90
N GLU A 160 8.64 6.86 15.89
CA GLU A 160 8.58 6.02 14.70
C GLU A 160 9.97 5.70 14.17
N ALA A 161 10.08 4.52 13.57
CA ALA A 161 11.22 4.13 12.76
C ALA A 161 10.67 3.52 11.46
N ILE A 162 11.11 4.02 10.31
CA ILE A 162 10.60 3.68 8.99
C ILE A 162 11.77 3.35 8.07
N SER A 163 11.67 2.26 7.32
CA SER A 163 12.64 1.91 6.27
C SER A 163 11.92 1.41 5.03
N PRO A 164 12.27 1.92 3.84
CA PRO A 164 11.73 1.41 2.58
C PRO A 164 12.21 -0.02 2.32
N ILE A 165 11.34 -0.83 1.73
CA ILE A 165 11.66 -2.15 1.21
C ILE A 165 11.99 -2.00 -0.27
N ILE A 166 13.19 -2.42 -0.65
CA ILE A 166 13.70 -2.30 -2.03
C ILE A 166 13.96 -3.72 -2.55
N SER A 167 13.41 -4.03 -3.71
CA SER A 167 13.62 -5.28 -4.44
C SER A 167 13.97 -4.96 -5.88
N GLU A 168 15.01 -5.58 -6.43
CA GLU A 168 15.49 -5.36 -7.81
C GLU A 168 15.68 -3.88 -8.21
N GLY A 169 15.98 -3.04 -7.21
CA GLY A 169 16.13 -1.60 -7.40
C GLY A 169 14.84 -0.78 -7.29
N ASP A 170 13.68 -1.41 -7.20
CA ASP A 170 12.39 -0.75 -7.03
C ASP A 170 11.93 -0.72 -5.59
N VAL A 171 11.31 0.37 -5.19
CA VAL A 171 10.64 0.49 -3.90
C VAL A 171 9.30 -0.23 -3.97
N ILE A 172 9.13 -1.26 -3.14
CA ILE A 172 7.92 -2.10 -3.13
C ILE A 172 7.06 -1.91 -1.88
N GLY A 173 7.60 -1.24 -0.84
CA GLY A 173 6.87 -1.01 0.41
C GLY A 173 7.75 -0.43 1.51
N ALA A 174 7.33 -0.60 2.76
CA ALA A 174 8.04 -0.14 3.94
C ALA A 174 7.87 -1.07 5.15
N VAL A 175 8.89 -1.11 6.00
CA VAL A 175 8.83 -1.61 7.38
C VAL A 175 8.74 -0.42 8.32
N ILE A 176 7.84 -0.50 9.29
CA ILE A 176 7.51 0.59 10.21
C ILE A 176 7.46 0.04 11.62
N LEU A 177 8.16 0.68 12.54
CA LEU A 177 7.99 0.50 13.97
C LEU A 177 7.42 1.77 14.61
N LEU A 178 6.47 1.62 15.51
CA LEU A 178 5.81 2.72 16.20
C LEU A 178 5.76 2.48 17.70
N ASN A 179 5.89 3.55 18.47
CA ASN A 179 5.88 3.49 19.93
C ASN A 179 5.14 4.69 20.54
N ASN A 180 4.41 4.42 21.63
CA ASN A 180 3.72 5.43 22.44
C ASN A 180 4.46 5.74 23.75
N ALA A 181 5.54 5.02 24.06
CA ALA A 181 6.21 5.17 25.32
C ALA A 181 6.82 6.58 25.48
N GLU A 182 6.64 7.16 26.66
CA GLU A 182 7.27 8.43 27.03
C GLU A 182 8.75 8.26 27.39
N LYS A 183 9.13 7.04 27.79
CA LYS A 183 10.48 6.67 28.21
C LYS A 183 11.08 5.65 27.25
N GLY A 184 12.33 5.87 26.88
CA GLY A 184 13.02 5.05 25.91
C GLY A 184 12.85 5.59 24.50
N LYS A 185 13.88 6.30 23.99
CA LYS A 185 13.89 6.77 22.63
C LYS A 185 14.20 5.63 21.68
N MET A 186 13.44 5.50 20.60
CA MET A 186 13.89 4.75 19.44
C MET A 186 15.22 5.31 18.96
N GLY A 187 16.14 4.46 18.60
CA GLY A 187 17.50 4.88 18.24
C GLY A 187 18.17 3.89 17.29
N GLU A 188 19.44 3.67 17.52
CA GLU A 188 20.28 2.82 16.65
C GLU A 188 19.80 1.37 16.60
N VAL A 189 19.21 0.85 17.66
CA VAL A 189 18.68 -0.53 17.69
C VAL A 189 17.50 -0.68 16.77
N GLU A 190 16.50 0.20 16.89
CA GLU A 190 15.31 0.20 16.04
C GLU A 190 15.67 0.48 14.60
N GLN A 191 16.62 1.38 14.36
CA GLN A 191 17.14 1.66 13.01
C GLN A 191 17.75 0.40 12.38
N LYS A 192 18.60 -0.33 13.11
CA LYS A 192 19.19 -1.58 12.61
C LYS A 192 18.13 -2.67 12.39
N LEU A 193 17.13 -2.75 13.27
CA LEU A 193 16.04 -3.70 13.13
C LEU A 193 15.23 -3.45 11.85
N ILE A 194 14.80 -2.21 11.60
CA ILE A 194 14.02 -1.90 10.40
C ILE A 194 14.83 -2.06 9.12
N LEU A 195 16.10 -1.67 9.11
CA LEU A 195 16.99 -1.86 7.97
C LEU A 195 17.22 -3.34 7.65
N SER A 196 17.45 -4.16 8.69
CA SER A 196 17.58 -5.61 8.52
C SER A 196 16.30 -6.25 8.01
N ALA A 197 15.17 -5.86 8.59
CA ALA A 197 13.84 -6.33 8.18
C ALA A 197 13.52 -5.96 6.73
N ALA A 198 13.72 -4.70 6.35
CA ALA A 198 13.48 -4.22 5.00
C ALA A 198 14.39 -4.90 3.97
N GLY A 199 15.67 -5.04 4.27
CA GLY A 199 16.62 -5.73 3.41
C GLY A 199 16.33 -7.22 3.27
N PHE A 200 15.81 -7.88 4.31
CA PHE A 200 15.39 -9.27 4.22
C PHE A 200 14.15 -9.43 3.36
N LEU A 201 13.12 -8.61 3.60
CA LEU A 201 11.88 -8.63 2.81
C LEU A 201 12.16 -8.32 1.33
N GLY A 202 13.01 -7.34 1.03
CA GLY A 202 13.39 -7.05 -0.35
C GLY A 202 13.98 -8.27 -1.06
N ARG A 203 14.96 -8.94 -0.44
CA ARG A 203 15.56 -10.15 -1.02
C ARG A 203 14.59 -11.33 -1.16
N GLN A 204 13.58 -11.46 -0.31
CA GLN A 204 12.58 -12.50 -0.45
C GLN A 204 11.68 -12.30 -1.68
N MET A 205 11.57 -11.06 -2.18
CA MET A 205 10.78 -10.73 -3.38
C MET A 205 11.58 -10.89 -4.68
N GLU A 206 12.90 -11.14 -4.60
CA GLU A 206 13.78 -11.39 -5.76
C GLU A 206 13.80 -12.86 -6.19
N GLN A 207 13.08 -13.75 -5.49
CA GLN A 207 12.95 -15.18 -5.77
C GLN A 207 11.68 -15.48 -6.55
#